data_a3130b7bd14640a70629c6bcc0cba9c4
#
_entry.id   a3130b7bd14640a70629c6bcc0cba9c4
#
_cell.length_a   1.000
_cell.length_b   1.000
_cell.length_c   1.000
_cell.angle_alpha   90.00
_cell.angle_beta   90.00
_cell.angle_gamma   90.00
#
_symmetry.space_group_name_H-M   'P 1'
#
loop_
_entity.id
_entity.type
_entity.pdbx_description
1 polymer ?
#
loop_
_entity_poly.entity_id
_entity_poly.type
_entity_poly.pdbx_seq_one_letter_code
_entity_poly.pdbx_strand_id
1 'polypeptide(L)'
;MALEESKILENYFDEIAPNYELMNSLLSLNLDKIWRQRLLKETLKNHPIKVLDIACGTCDILRLFLSKQSGLEIFGLDLSFGMLNQGKLRDKKLNLIRGNGIHTPFSDDCFDAITIAFGFRNMPNYLDFLIEAKRILRPNGKLTILELTQPQNPLLRIGNTIYLKSVLPFISSFFGKNQEAYDYLARSIQAFPNQKEVLNLFSQAKFSKSSYSLNQFGITTQFVGIK
;
A
#
# COMPACT_ATOMS: atom_id res chain seq x y z
N MET A 1 17.61 14.64 4.99
CA MET A 1 16.33 14.27 5.63
C MET A 1 15.57 13.23 4.81
N ALA A 2 14.96 13.52 3.68
CA ALA A 2 14.15 12.53 2.94
C ALA A 2 14.89 11.24 2.50
N LEU A 3 16.16 11.32 2.11
CA LEU A 3 16.99 10.16 1.76
C LEU A 3 17.37 9.29 2.96
N GLU A 4 17.56 9.91 4.10
CA GLU A 4 17.93 9.24 5.34
C GLU A 4 16.73 8.53 5.97
N GLU A 5 15.56 9.18 5.96
CA GLU A 5 14.30 8.57 6.36
C GLU A 5 13.91 7.38 5.48
N SER A 6 14.14 7.47 4.16
CA SER A 6 13.89 6.38 3.22
C SER A 6 14.80 5.17 3.49
N LYS A 7 16.09 5.39 3.86
CA LYS A 7 17.01 4.30 4.23
C LYS A 7 16.63 3.63 5.55
N ILE A 8 16.22 4.42 6.54
CA ILE A 8 15.74 3.87 7.82
C ILE A 8 14.52 2.98 7.58
N LEU A 9 13.59 3.46 6.76
CA LEU A 9 12.37 2.72 6.41
C LEU A 9 12.69 1.44 5.62
N GLU A 10 13.61 1.50 4.66
CA GLU A 10 14.10 0.33 3.91
C GLU A 10 14.67 -0.73 4.86
N ASN A 11 15.54 -0.34 5.80
CA ASN A 11 16.13 -1.25 6.77
C ASN A 11 15.04 -1.92 7.65
N TYR A 12 14.03 -1.17 8.11
CA TYR A 12 12.92 -1.74 8.86
C TYR A 12 12.16 -2.81 8.07
N PHE A 13 11.85 -2.53 6.81
CA PHE A 13 11.15 -3.49 5.97
C PHE A 13 12.01 -4.71 5.61
N ASP A 14 13.32 -4.53 5.43
CA ASP A 14 14.24 -5.65 5.20
C ASP A 14 14.30 -6.59 6.41
N GLU A 15 14.34 -6.05 7.63
CA GLU A 15 14.37 -6.85 8.86
C GLU A 15 13.08 -7.63 9.12
N ILE A 16 11.91 -7.04 8.86
CA ILE A 16 10.63 -7.69 9.11
C ILE A 16 10.14 -8.58 7.97
N ALA A 17 10.77 -8.49 6.78
CA ALA A 17 10.34 -9.20 5.58
C ALA A 17 10.05 -10.71 5.78
N PRO A 18 10.85 -11.49 6.53
CA PRO A 18 10.59 -12.91 6.73
C PRO A 18 9.25 -13.23 7.42
N ASN A 19 8.80 -12.36 8.32
CA ASN A 19 7.60 -12.56 9.15
C ASN A 19 6.45 -11.59 8.77
N TYR A 20 6.65 -10.75 7.76
CA TYR A 20 5.76 -9.65 7.43
C TYR A 20 4.31 -10.06 7.22
N GLU A 21 4.06 -11.12 6.45
CA GLU A 21 2.69 -11.57 6.16
C GLU A 21 2.00 -12.17 7.40
N LEU A 22 2.73 -12.97 8.18
CA LEU A 22 2.19 -13.53 9.41
C LEU A 22 1.78 -12.41 10.36
N MET A 23 2.64 -11.42 10.50
CA MET A 23 2.39 -10.26 11.35
C MET A 23 1.18 -9.45 10.87
N ASN A 24 1.09 -9.14 9.59
CA ASN A 24 -0.07 -8.42 9.04
C ASN A 24 -1.37 -9.18 9.26
N SER A 25 -1.38 -10.49 9.04
CA SER A 25 -2.56 -11.33 9.23
C SER A 25 -3.00 -11.39 10.70
N LEU A 26 -2.06 -11.50 11.64
CA LEU A 26 -2.36 -11.49 13.07
C LEU A 26 -2.87 -10.12 13.54
N LEU A 27 -2.17 -9.04 13.17
CA LEU A 27 -2.53 -7.69 13.57
C LEU A 27 -3.83 -7.19 12.94
N SER A 28 -4.19 -7.69 11.78
CA SER A 28 -5.47 -7.36 11.13
C SER A 28 -6.58 -8.36 11.46
N LEU A 29 -6.32 -9.40 12.27
CA LEU A 29 -7.22 -10.52 12.48
C LEU A 29 -7.67 -11.16 11.15
N ASN A 30 -6.76 -11.27 10.19
CA ASN A 30 -6.98 -11.70 8.80
C ASN A 30 -7.91 -10.81 7.97
N LEU A 31 -8.29 -9.64 8.43
CA LEU A 31 -9.10 -8.69 7.66
C LEU A 31 -8.33 -8.11 6.44
N ASP A 32 -7.00 -8.08 6.51
CA ASP A 32 -6.14 -7.66 5.40
C ASP A 32 -6.43 -8.42 4.11
N LYS A 33 -6.74 -9.73 4.20
CA LYS A 33 -7.11 -10.56 3.05
C LYS A 33 -8.41 -10.07 2.38
N ILE A 34 -9.40 -9.69 3.18
CA ILE A 34 -10.67 -9.15 2.68
C ILE A 34 -10.44 -7.80 2.02
N TRP A 35 -9.63 -6.93 2.63
CA TRP A 35 -9.33 -5.60 2.09
C TRP A 35 -8.57 -5.70 0.76
N ARG A 36 -7.56 -6.59 0.66
CA ARG A 36 -6.82 -6.86 -0.58
C ARG A 36 -7.73 -7.42 -1.69
N GLN A 37 -8.69 -8.29 -1.36
CA GLN A 37 -9.67 -8.76 -2.34
C GLN A 37 -10.59 -7.64 -2.85
N ARG A 38 -10.97 -6.67 -1.99
CA ARG A 38 -11.74 -5.49 -2.42
C ARG A 38 -10.93 -4.60 -3.34
N LEU A 39 -9.65 -4.33 -3.01
CA LEU A 39 -8.73 -3.60 -3.88
C LEU A 39 -8.65 -4.28 -5.25
N LEU A 40 -8.43 -5.59 -5.28
CA LEU A 40 -8.37 -6.38 -6.51
C LEU A 40 -9.66 -6.23 -7.33
N LYS A 41 -10.81 -6.46 -6.70
CA LYS A 41 -12.12 -6.35 -7.36
C LYS A 41 -12.35 -4.97 -7.96
N GLU A 42 -11.95 -3.91 -7.25
CA GLU A 42 -12.07 -2.54 -7.76
C GLU A 42 -11.15 -2.28 -8.94
N THR A 43 -9.90 -2.73 -8.85
CA THR A 43 -8.91 -2.55 -9.91
C THR A 43 -9.31 -3.27 -11.19
N LEU A 44 -9.83 -4.48 -11.08
CA LEU A 44 -10.22 -5.33 -12.22
C LEU A 44 -11.52 -4.90 -12.93
N LYS A 45 -12.32 -3.97 -12.39
CA LYS A 45 -13.57 -3.50 -13.02
C LYS A 45 -13.40 -2.99 -14.44
N ASN A 46 -12.25 -2.42 -14.77
CA ASN A 46 -11.97 -1.85 -16.09
C ASN A 46 -11.19 -2.82 -17.00
N HIS A 47 -11.10 -4.10 -16.62
CA HIS A 47 -10.38 -5.15 -17.37
C HIS A 47 -8.97 -4.73 -17.80
N PRO A 48 -8.09 -4.31 -16.86
CA PRO A 48 -6.74 -3.91 -17.20
C PRO A 48 -5.96 -5.09 -17.78
N ILE A 49 -5.04 -4.79 -18.70
CA ILE A 49 -4.12 -5.77 -19.29
C ILE A 49 -2.77 -5.69 -18.60
N LYS A 50 -2.32 -4.47 -18.29
CA LYS A 50 -1.01 -4.20 -17.68
C LYS A 50 -1.17 -3.46 -16.36
N VAL A 51 -0.71 -4.08 -15.27
CA VAL A 51 -0.86 -3.58 -13.90
C VAL A 51 0.49 -3.45 -13.22
N LEU A 52 0.66 -2.36 -12.45
CA LEU A 52 1.79 -2.17 -11.55
C LEU A 52 1.31 -2.12 -10.10
N ASP A 53 1.94 -2.88 -9.22
CA ASP A 53 1.78 -2.76 -7.77
C ASP A 53 3.00 -2.04 -7.20
N ILE A 54 2.82 -0.84 -6.66
CA ILE A 54 3.88 -0.04 -6.05
C ILE A 54 3.92 -0.30 -4.54
N ALA A 55 5.12 -0.35 -3.95
CA ALA A 55 5.37 -0.86 -2.61
C ALA A 55 4.77 -2.27 -2.46
N CYS A 56 5.11 -3.15 -3.41
CA CYS A 56 4.52 -4.47 -3.52
C CYS A 56 4.92 -5.43 -2.38
N GLY A 57 5.92 -5.08 -1.59
CA GLY A 57 6.37 -5.86 -0.45
C GLY A 57 6.72 -7.30 -0.83
N THR A 58 6.19 -8.25 -0.09
CA THR A 58 6.33 -9.69 -0.34
C THR A 58 5.43 -10.22 -1.46
N CYS A 59 4.81 -9.33 -2.26
CA CYS A 59 4.06 -9.61 -3.48
C CYS A 59 2.70 -10.31 -3.29
N ASP A 60 2.02 -10.09 -2.17
CA ASP A 60 0.70 -10.66 -1.92
C ASP A 60 -0.34 -10.23 -2.97
N ILE A 61 -0.32 -8.93 -3.32
CA ILE A 61 -1.24 -8.37 -4.32
C ILE A 61 -0.95 -8.97 -5.70
N LEU A 62 0.33 -9.10 -6.09
CA LEU A 62 0.69 -9.69 -7.38
C LEU A 62 0.16 -11.13 -7.50
N ARG A 63 0.42 -11.96 -6.47
CA ARG A 63 -0.06 -13.35 -6.43
C ARG A 63 -1.58 -13.43 -6.48
N LEU A 64 -2.26 -12.52 -5.78
CA LEU A 64 -3.70 -12.45 -5.79
C LEU A 64 -4.25 -12.11 -7.19
N PHE A 65 -3.66 -11.17 -7.91
CA PHE A 65 -4.00 -10.85 -9.30
C PHE A 65 -3.82 -12.05 -10.22
N LEU A 66 -2.65 -12.71 -10.18
CA LEU A 66 -2.34 -13.86 -11.02
C LEU A 66 -3.29 -15.04 -10.78
N SER A 67 -3.79 -15.19 -9.53
CA SER A 67 -4.77 -16.24 -9.19
C SER A 67 -6.18 -15.99 -9.73
N LYS A 68 -6.51 -14.74 -10.13
CA LYS A 68 -7.87 -14.34 -10.51
C LYS A 68 -8.03 -14.02 -11.97
N GLN A 69 -6.98 -13.62 -12.66
CA GLN A 69 -7.04 -13.25 -14.07
C GLN A 69 -5.83 -13.81 -14.82
N SER A 70 -6.07 -14.73 -15.75
CA SER A 70 -5.06 -15.19 -16.69
C SER A 70 -4.77 -14.12 -17.75
N GLY A 71 -3.53 -14.08 -18.22
CA GLY A 71 -3.11 -13.14 -19.27
C GLY A 71 -2.84 -11.71 -18.78
N LEU A 72 -2.90 -11.45 -17.46
CA LEU A 72 -2.53 -10.16 -16.89
C LEU A 72 -1.01 -10.00 -16.88
N GLU A 73 -0.53 -8.92 -17.48
CA GLU A 73 0.87 -8.50 -17.37
C GLU A 73 1.02 -7.67 -16.08
N ILE A 74 1.61 -8.29 -15.04
CA ILE A 74 1.73 -7.63 -13.74
C ILE A 74 3.20 -7.44 -13.33
N PHE A 75 3.49 -6.26 -12.79
CA PHE A 75 4.78 -5.84 -12.28
C PHE A 75 4.66 -5.43 -10.81
N GLY A 76 5.71 -5.71 -10.03
CA GLY A 76 5.85 -5.21 -8.67
C GLY A 76 7.05 -4.28 -8.57
N LEU A 77 6.89 -3.15 -7.91
CA LEU A 77 7.97 -2.23 -7.58
C LEU A 77 8.02 -2.03 -6.08
N ASP A 78 9.20 -2.19 -5.50
CA ASP A 78 9.45 -1.91 -4.08
C ASP A 78 10.86 -1.35 -3.88
N LEU A 79 11.04 -0.55 -2.85
CA LEU A 79 12.36 -0.03 -2.47
C LEU A 79 13.19 -1.08 -1.74
N SER A 80 12.55 -1.90 -0.88
CA SER A 80 13.19 -2.92 -0.04
C SER A 80 13.61 -4.14 -0.86
N PHE A 81 14.90 -4.42 -0.86
CA PHE A 81 15.43 -5.65 -1.48
C PHE A 81 14.98 -6.90 -0.73
N GLY A 82 14.94 -6.86 0.60
CA GLY A 82 14.50 -7.97 1.44
C GLY A 82 13.06 -8.39 1.13
N MET A 83 12.15 -7.42 0.97
CA MET A 83 10.76 -7.67 0.58
C MET A 83 10.66 -8.33 -0.79
N LEU A 84 11.32 -7.78 -1.81
CA LEU A 84 11.32 -8.35 -3.15
C LEU A 84 11.90 -9.76 -3.20
N ASN A 85 12.97 -10.00 -2.43
CA ASN A 85 13.58 -11.32 -2.33
C ASN A 85 12.62 -12.36 -1.73
N GLN A 86 11.89 -12.01 -0.67
CA GLN A 86 10.83 -12.88 -0.11
C GLN A 86 9.73 -13.17 -1.14
N GLY A 87 9.30 -12.18 -1.90
CA GLY A 87 8.35 -12.36 -2.99
C GLY A 87 8.87 -13.34 -4.06
N LYS A 88 10.14 -13.17 -4.48
CA LYS A 88 10.79 -13.99 -5.50
C LYS A 88 11.02 -15.44 -5.04
N LEU A 89 11.32 -15.66 -3.76
CA LEU A 89 11.44 -17.01 -3.18
C LEU A 89 10.12 -17.80 -3.26
N ARG A 90 8.98 -17.10 -3.17
CA ARG A 90 7.65 -17.73 -3.23
C ARG A 90 7.13 -17.96 -4.64
N ASP A 91 7.47 -17.05 -5.56
CA ASP A 91 7.14 -17.19 -6.98
C ASP A 91 8.21 -16.57 -7.87
N LYS A 92 9.01 -17.42 -8.48
CA LYS A 92 10.12 -17.02 -9.36
C LYS A 92 9.68 -16.32 -10.65
N LYS A 93 8.40 -16.42 -11.03
CA LYS A 93 7.87 -15.86 -12.28
C LYS A 93 7.46 -14.39 -12.16
N LEU A 94 7.43 -13.84 -10.95
CA LEU A 94 7.04 -12.44 -10.72
C LEU A 94 8.03 -11.47 -11.40
N ASN A 95 7.50 -10.45 -12.08
CA ASN A 95 8.26 -9.34 -12.64
C ASN A 95 8.47 -8.28 -11.56
N LEU A 96 9.61 -8.31 -10.89
CA LEU A 96 9.92 -7.44 -9.75
C LEU A 96 11.04 -6.46 -10.09
N ILE A 97 10.85 -5.21 -9.68
CA ILE A 97 11.77 -4.11 -9.95
C ILE A 97 12.04 -3.41 -8.61
N ARG A 98 13.32 -3.25 -8.26
CA ARG A 98 13.69 -2.41 -7.13
C ARG A 98 13.71 -0.96 -7.57
N GLY A 99 12.94 -0.10 -6.89
CA GLY A 99 12.82 1.29 -7.29
C GLY A 99 12.01 2.14 -6.31
N ASN A 100 12.08 3.44 -6.52
CA ASN A 100 11.36 4.42 -5.72
C ASN A 100 10.01 4.71 -6.37
N GLY A 101 8.92 4.64 -5.59
CA GLY A 101 7.56 4.86 -6.07
C GLY A 101 7.24 6.31 -6.51
N ILE A 102 8.08 7.30 -6.13
CA ILE A 102 7.95 8.70 -6.56
C ILE A 102 8.83 9.05 -7.77
N HIS A 103 9.70 8.12 -8.21
CA HIS A 103 10.55 8.24 -9.40
C HIS A 103 10.73 6.85 -10.00
N THR A 104 9.72 6.39 -10.74
CA THR A 104 9.72 5.04 -11.29
C THR A 104 10.50 4.97 -12.62
N PRO A 105 11.09 3.81 -12.97
CA PRO A 105 11.84 3.65 -14.23
C PRO A 105 10.91 3.38 -15.44
N PHE A 106 9.65 3.78 -15.38
CA PHE A 106 8.67 3.52 -16.43
C PHE A 106 8.39 4.76 -17.28
N SER A 107 8.08 4.53 -18.55
CA SER A 107 7.64 5.58 -19.46
C SER A 107 6.25 6.09 -19.11
N ASP A 108 5.89 7.26 -19.66
CA ASP A 108 4.53 7.78 -19.58
C ASP A 108 3.55 6.79 -20.23
N ASP A 109 2.30 6.78 -19.75
CA ASP A 109 1.17 6.07 -20.36
C ASP A 109 1.40 4.56 -20.59
N CYS A 110 2.09 3.86 -19.65
CA CYS A 110 2.44 2.46 -19.85
C CYS A 110 1.58 1.45 -19.08
N PHE A 111 0.80 1.87 -18.08
CA PHE A 111 -0.04 0.98 -17.27
C PHE A 111 -1.53 1.32 -17.37
N ASP A 112 -2.37 0.28 -17.43
CA ASP A 112 -3.84 0.43 -17.40
C ASP A 112 -4.33 0.66 -15.97
N ALA A 113 -3.65 0.04 -14.99
CA ALA A 113 -3.95 0.22 -13.58
C ALA A 113 -2.69 0.19 -12.71
N ILE A 114 -2.75 0.92 -11.61
CA ILE A 114 -1.73 0.93 -10.55
C ILE A 114 -2.42 0.63 -9.23
N THR A 115 -1.79 -0.21 -8.42
CA THR A 115 -2.19 -0.47 -7.03
C THR A 115 -1.10 -0.08 -6.06
N ILE A 116 -1.49 0.26 -4.85
CA ILE A 116 -0.63 0.35 -3.68
C ILE A 116 -1.44 -0.06 -2.46
N ALA A 117 -0.95 -1.05 -1.71
CA ALA A 117 -1.62 -1.56 -0.53
C ALA A 117 -0.73 -1.41 0.71
N PHE A 118 -1.16 -0.59 1.66
CA PHE A 118 -0.47 -0.31 2.93
C PHE A 118 0.92 0.31 2.81
N GLY A 119 1.21 0.90 1.63
CA GLY A 119 2.47 1.55 1.32
C GLY A 119 2.37 3.07 1.14
N PHE A 120 1.17 3.60 0.89
CA PHE A 120 1.01 5.01 0.54
C PHE A 120 1.40 5.95 1.70
N ARG A 121 1.05 5.60 2.95
CA ARG A 121 1.43 6.39 4.14
C ARG A 121 2.95 6.53 4.34
N ASN A 122 3.73 5.64 3.72
CA ASN A 122 5.19 5.61 3.81
C ASN A 122 5.87 6.42 2.69
N MET A 123 5.09 7.00 1.76
CA MET A 123 5.66 7.85 0.71
C MET A 123 6.18 9.15 1.31
N PRO A 124 7.40 9.57 0.96
CA PRO A 124 8.01 10.79 1.51
C PRO A 124 7.24 12.06 1.12
N ASN A 125 6.56 12.04 -0.01
CA ASN A 125 5.66 13.08 -0.49
C ASN A 125 4.48 12.44 -1.22
N TYR A 126 3.28 12.61 -0.68
CA TYR A 126 2.06 12.03 -1.25
C TYR A 126 1.70 12.64 -2.61
N LEU A 127 1.92 13.95 -2.79
CA LEU A 127 1.63 14.63 -4.05
C LEU A 127 2.56 14.16 -5.17
N ASP A 128 3.86 14.06 -4.90
CA ASP A 128 4.85 13.58 -5.87
C ASP A 128 4.54 12.15 -6.31
N PHE A 129 4.14 11.27 -5.35
CA PHE A 129 3.69 9.93 -5.67
C PHE A 129 2.46 9.94 -6.61
N LEU A 130 1.46 10.76 -6.32
CA LEU A 130 0.25 10.84 -7.15
C LEU A 130 0.55 11.39 -8.55
N ILE A 131 1.45 12.38 -8.65
CA ILE A 131 1.90 12.92 -9.95
C ILE A 131 2.61 11.83 -10.75
N GLU A 132 3.53 11.10 -10.12
CA GLU A 132 4.26 10.01 -10.79
C GLU A 132 3.33 8.87 -11.21
N ALA A 133 2.45 8.41 -10.31
CA ALA A 133 1.46 7.39 -10.63
C ALA A 133 0.57 7.81 -11.80
N LYS A 134 0.13 9.08 -11.82
CA LYS A 134 -0.63 9.62 -12.95
C LYS A 134 0.20 9.66 -14.23
N ARG A 135 1.48 10.04 -14.19
CA ARG A 135 2.36 10.10 -15.36
C ARG A 135 2.41 8.74 -16.08
N ILE A 136 2.64 7.67 -15.33
CA ILE A 136 2.80 6.32 -15.90
C ILE A 136 1.48 5.59 -16.19
N LEU A 137 0.34 6.07 -15.69
CA LEU A 137 -0.99 5.59 -16.08
C LEU A 137 -1.34 6.02 -17.49
N ARG A 138 -1.98 5.15 -18.26
CA ARG A 138 -2.62 5.48 -19.54
C ARG A 138 -3.81 6.41 -19.35
N PRO A 139 -4.24 7.16 -20.38
CA PRO A 139 -5.51 7.89 -20.33
C PRO A 139 -6.67 6.98 -19.90
N ASN A 140 -7.48 7.43 -18.95
CA ASN A 140 -8.54 6.67 -18.27
C ASN A 140 -8.01 5.49 -17.40
N GLY A 141 -6.70 5.38 -17.20
CA GLY A 141 -6.09 4.43 -16.30
C GLY A 141 -6.48 4.70 -14.84
N LYS A 142 -6.45 3.65 -14.03
CA LYS A 142 -6.94 3.68 -12.65
C LYS A 142 -5.81 3.50 -11.64
N LEU A 143 -5.74 4.40 -10.65
CA LEU A 143 -4.97 4.21 -9.42
C LEU A 143 -5.92 3.74 -8.31
N THR A 144 -5.60 2.62 -7.65
CA THR A 144 -6.32 2.12 -6.48
C THR A 144 -5.37 2.04 -5.28
N ILE A 145 -5.65 2.81 -4.24
CA ILE A 145 -4.87 2.85 -2.99
C ILE A 145 -5.69 2.18 -1.89
N LEU A 146 -5.11 1.24 -1.17
CA LEU A 146 -5.65 0.68 0.06
C LEU A 146 -4.74 1.08 1.22
N GLU A 147 -5.27 1.80 2.20
CA GLU A 147 -4.44 2.29 3.30
C GLU A 147 -5.14 2.23 4.66
N LEU A 148 -4.32 2.03 5.71
CA LEU A 148 -4.75 2.15 7.10
C LEU A 148 -5.04 3.63 7.42
N THR A 149 -6.22 3.88 7.96
CA THR A 149 -6.70 5.24 8.24
C THR A 149 -7.27 5.33 9.65
N GLN A 150 -7.46 6.56 10.13
CA GLN A 150 -8.19 6.75 11.38
C GLN A 150 -9.70 6.78 11.10
N PRO A 151 -10.51 6.07 11.92
CA PRO A 151 -11.96 6.16 11.87
C PRO A 151 -12.43 7.61 12.03
N GLN A 152 -13.45 8.00 11.27
CA GLN A 152 -14.06 9.35 11.40
C GLN A 152 -14.92 9.47 12.66
N ASN A 153 -15.56 8.37 13.07
CA ASN A 153 -16.34 8.33 14.30
C ASN A 153 -15.44 8.44 15.54
N PRO A 154 -15.67 9.40 16.45
CA PRO A 154 -14.81 9.63 17.62
C PRO A 154 -14.67 8.41 18.54
N LEU A 155 -15.75 7.65 18.77
CA LEU A 155 -15.74 6.47 19.64
C LEU A 155 -14.88 5.35 19.03
N LEU A 156 -15.02 5.11 17.71
CA LEU A 156 -14.21 4.14 17.00
C LEU A 156 -12.74 4.57 16.92
N ARG A 157 -12.48 5.88 16.82
CA ARG A 157 -11.12 6.44 16.86
C ARG A 157 -10.45 6.19 18.21
N ILE A 158 -11.19 6.37 19.32
CA ILE A 158 -10.66 6.05 20.66
C ILE A 158 -10.32 4.57 20.75
N GLY A 159 -11.21 3.66 20.35
CA GLY A 159 -10.97 2.22 20.33
C GLY A 159 -9.78 1.85 19.46
N ASN A 160 -9.67 2.41 18.26
CA ASN A 160 -8.52 2.20 17.37
C ASN A 160 -7.21 2.72 17.99
N THR A 161 -7.25 3.86 18.68
CA THR A 161 -6.08 4.43 19.37
C THR A 161 -5.63 3.54 20.51
N ILE A 162 -6.56 3.00 21.31
CA ILE A 162 -6.25 2.02 22.38
C ILE A 162 -5.63 0.76 21.76
N TYR A 163 -6.21 0.25 20.66
CA TYR A 163 -5.66 -0.91 19.96
C TYR A 163 -4.21 -0.67 19.52
N LEU A 164 -3.94 0.44 18.85
CA LEU A 164 -2.60 0.77 18.33
C LEU A 164 -1.57 1.05 19.44
N LYS A 165 -1.99 1.63 20.58
CA LYS A 165 -1.07 2.02 21.66
C LYS A 165 -0.86 0.95 22.73
N SER A 166 -1.79 0.01 22.88
CA SER A 166 -1.76 -0.96 23.97
C SER A 166 -1.78 -2.41 23.46
N VAL A 167 -2.71 -2.74 22.57
CA VAL A 167 -2.90 -4.14 22.12
C VAL A 167 -1.80 -4.49 21.10
N LEU A 168 -1.50 -3.60 20.17
CA LEU A 168 -0.49 -3.82 19.15
C LEU A 168 0.91 -4.06 19.76
N PRO A 169 1.45 -3.22 20.66
CA PRO A 169 2.72 -3.46 21.32
C PRO A 169 2.73 -4.74 22.16
N PHE A 170 1.62 -5.07 22.83
CA PHE A 170 1.51 -6.32 23.60
C PHE A 170 1.63 -7.55 22.69
N ILE A 171 0.89 -7.59 21.58
CA ILE A 171 0.99 -8.70 20.61
C ILE A 171 2.40 -8.76 20.02
N SER A 172 3.00 -7.62 19.68
CA SER A 172 4.33 -7.54 19.07
C SER A 172 5.43 -8.08 19.98
N SER A 173 5.29 -7.92 21.30
CA SER A 173 6.28 -8.44 22.28
C SER A 173 6.48 -9.95 22.22
N PHE A 174 5.51 -10.69 21.72
CA PHE A 174 5.60 -12.14 21.51
C PHE A 174 6.37 -12.55 20.24
N PHE A 175 6.55 -11.61 19.29
CA PHE A 175 7.16 -11.90 17.98
C PHE A 175 8.60 -11.37 17.83
N GLY A 176 9.23 -10.86 18.91
CA GLY A 176 10.64 -10.48 18.94
C GLY A 176 10.91 -8.98 18.80
N LYS A 177 12.17 -8.63 18.65
CA LYS A 177 12.82 -7.35 18.95
C LYS A 177 12.38 -6.07 18.20
N ASN A 178 11.33 -6.07 17.40
CA ASN A 178 11.01 -4.93 16.51
C ASN A 178 9.91 -4.00 17.06
N GLN A 179 10.00 -3.59 18.33
CA GLN A 179 9.05 -2.62 18.90
C GLN A 179 9.05 -1.29 18.14
N GLU A 180 10.20 -0.87 17.63
CA GLU A 180 10.31 0.36 16.83
C GLU A 180 9.46 0.34 15.54
N ALA A 181 9.36 -0.82 14.86
CA ALA A 181 8.53 -0.95 13.66
C ALA A 181 7.04 -0.80 13.97
N TYR A 182 6.58 -1.26 15.14
CA TYR A 182 5.18 -1.11 15.57
C TYR A 182 4.86 0.30 16.05
N ASP A 183 5.80 0.94 16.74
CA ASP A 183 5.69 2.34 17.11
C ASP A 183 5.66 3.23 15.86
N TYR A 184 6.46 2.90 14.85
CA TYR A 184 6.39 3.53 13.54
C TYR A 184 5.02 3.33 12.89
N LEU A 185 4.48 2.09 12.88
CA LEU A 185 3.16 1.79 12.32
C LEU A 185 2.08 2.64 13.00
N ALA A 186 2.05 2.68 14.33
CA ALA A 186 1.06 3.46 15.06
C ALA A 186 1.18 4.96 14.78
N ARG A 187 2.41 5.50 14.74
CA ARG A 187 2.66 6.92 14.43
C ARG A 187 2.28 7.25 12.99
N SER A 188 2.66 6.42 12.02
CA SER A 188 2.37 6.65 10.59
C SER A 188 0.86 6.64 10.30
N ILE A 189 0.08 5.76 10.96
CA ILE A 189 -1.39 5.77 10.84
C ILE A 189 -1.97 7.05 11.45
N GLN A 190 -1.44 7.51 12.59
CA GLN A 190 -1.95 8.73 13.26
C GLN A 190 -1.60 10.01 12.49
N ALA A 191 -0.45 10.03 11.82
CA ALA A 191 0.01 11.16 11.02
C ALA A 191 -0.60 11.19 9.60
N PHE A 192 -1.21 10.07 9.14
CA PHE A 192 -1.75 9.98 7.79
C PHE A 192 -2.93 10.94 7.61
N PRO A 193 -3.01 11.70 6.49
CA PRO A 193 -4.07 12.64 6.22
C PRO A 193 -5.45 11.98 6.17
N ASN A 194 -6.48 12.75 6.52
CA ASN A 194 -7.84 12.25 6.45
C ASN A 194 -8.31 12.07 4.98
N GLN A 195 -9.44 11.40 4.81
CA GLN A 195 -9.94 11.02 3.49
C GLN A 195 -10.16 12.22 2.55
N LYS A 196 -10.64 13.36 3.08
CA LYS A 196 -10.87 14.58 2.29
C LYS A 196 -9.56 15.23 1.87
N GLU A 197 -8.57 15.23 2.75
CA GLU A 197 -7.22 15.73 2.46
C GLU A 197 -6.57 14.89 1.36
N VAL A 198 -6.71 13.56 1.41
CA VAL A 198 -6.21 12.67 0.34
C VAL A 198 -6.92 12.97 -0.99
N LEU A 199 -8.25 13.15 -1.02
CA LEU A 199 -8.95 13.55 -2.26
C LEU A 199 -8.48 14.91 -2.79
N ASN A 200 -8.14 15.84 -1.91
CA ASN A 200 -7.57 17.13 -2.33
C ASN A 200 -6.21 16.94 -3.01
N LEU A 201 -5.36 16.02 -2.51
CA LEU A 201 -4.09 15.66 -3.17
C LEU A 201 -4.32 15.06 -4.57
N PHE A 202 -5.32 14.20 -4.76
CA PHE A 202 -5.71 13.71 -6.09
C PHE A 202 -6.11 14.86 -7.03
N SER A 203 -6.85 15.84 -6.52
CA SER A 203 -7.22 17.03 -7.28
C SER A 203 -5.99 17.87 -7.66
N GLN A 204 -5.06 18.08 -6.73
CA GLN A 204 -3.79 18.79 -6.99
C GLN A 204 -2.92 18.05 -8.02
N ALA A 205 -2.89 16.72 -7.98
CA ALA A 205 -2.24 15.87 -8.99
C ALA A 205 -3.02 15.82 -10.31
N LYS A 206 -4.16 16.53 -10.41
CA LYS A 206 -5.02 16.64 -11.61
C LYS A 206 -5.57 15.30 -12.11
N PHE A 207 -5.95 14.40 -11.22
CA PHE A 207 -6.78 13.25 -11.58
C PHE A 207 -8.17 13.74 -12.01
N SER A 208 -8.73 13.15 -13.08
CA SER A 208 -10.01 13.57 -13.66
C SER A 208 -11.19 13.27 -12.71
N LYS A 209 -11.09 12.17 -11.96
CA LYS A 209 -12.06 11.76 -10.95
C LYS A 209 -11.33 11.11 -9.78
N SER A 210 -11.82 11.36 -8.56
CA SER A 210 -11.35 10.66 -7.38
C SER A 210 -12.49 10.36 -6.41
N SER A 211 -12.39 9.25 -5.70
CA SER A 211 -13.37 8.83 -4.70
C SER A 211 -12.71 7.97 -3.62
N TYR A 212 -13.41 7.74 -2.51
CA TYR A 212 -12.98 6.78 -1.51
C TYR A 212 -14.15 5.94 -1.00
N SER A 213 -13.82 4.78 -0.46
CA SER A 213 -14.75 3.91 0.26
C SER A 213 -14.11 3.43 1.57
N LEU A 214 -14.90 3.41 2.64
CA LEU A 214 -14.46 2.99 3.97
C LEU A 214 -14.61 1.46 4.11
N ASN A 215 -13.59 0.83 4.67
CA ASN A 215 -13.66 -0.55 5.12
C ASN A 215 -13.67 -0.58 6.65
N GLN A 216 -14.37 -1.55 7.23
CA GLN A 216 -14.47 -1.75 8.69
C GLN A 216 -14.55 -0.42 9.46
N PHE A 217 -15.61 0.33 9.17
CA PHE A 217 -15.89 1.62 9.83
C PHE A 217 -14.77 2.67 9.73
N GLY A 218 -13.90 2.56 8.72
CA GLY A 218 -12.83 3.52 8.47
C GLY A 218 -11.47 3.17 9.08
N ILE A 219 -11.27 1.93 9.55
CA ILE A 219 -9.93 1.42 9.92
C ILE A 219 -9.03 1.35 8.70
N THR A 220 -9.59 0.99 7.54
CA THR A 220 -8.93 1.14 6.25
C THR A 220 -9.81 1.93 5.28
N THR A 221 -9.18 2.63 4.38
CA THR A 221 -9.84 3.34 3.29
C THR A 221 -9.26 2.89 1.96
N GLN A 222 -10.14 2.67 1.00
CA GLN A 222 -9.74 2.48 -0.39
C GLN A 222 -10.01 3.77 -1.15
N PHE A 223 -8.95 4.34 -1.75
CA PHE A 223 -9.06 5.50 -2.63
C PHE A 223 -8.91 5.06 -4.07
N VAL A 224 -9.63 5.73 -4.97
CA VAL A 224 -9.58 5.47 -6.40
C VAL A 224 -9.42 6.79 -7.13
N GLY A 225 -8.46 6.84 -8.07
CA GLY A 225 -8.25 7.96 -8.97
C GLY A 225 -8.27 7.50 -10.42
N ILE A 226 -8.86 8.29 -11.32
CA ILE A 226 -8.85 8.08 -12.78
C ILE A 226 -8.04 9.19 -13.42
N LYS A 227 -7.07 8.80 -14.28
CA LYS A 227 -6.26 9.76 -15.05
C LYS A 227 -7.08 10.57 -16.03
#